data_68ed7b4dd4f98f4c2c8174bdc13a378b
#
_entry.id   68ed7b4dd4f98f4c2c8174bdc13a378b
#
_cell.length_a   1.000
_cell.length_b   1.000
_cell.length_c   1.000
_cell.angle_alpha   90.00
_cell.angle_beta   90.00
_cell.angle_gamma   90.00
#
_symmetry.space_group_name_H-M   'P 1'
#
loop_
_entity.id
_entity.type
_entity.pdbx_description
1 polymer ?
#
loop_
_entity_poly.entity_id
_entity_poly.type
_entity_poly.pdbx_seq_one_letter_code
_entity_poly.pdbx_strand_id
1 'polypeptide(L)'
;STAILGALEHRNLSGEGQAIDISLLDCLVNVTGCAVMNYFLSGRIPQRLGNTHSNMVPYQVFRCKEGDVIVAVGNDTQFVTFAGLIGMPQLATD
;
A
#
# COMPACT_ATOMS: atom_id res chain seq x y z
N SER A 1 -15.31 9.45 -6.62
CA SER A 1 -16.05 8.51 -7.50
C SER A 1 -17.26 7.91 -6.79
N THR A 2 -17.13 7.35 -5.60
CA THR A 2 -18.22 6.67 -4.87
C THR A 2 -19.42 7.59 -4.61
N ALA A 3 -19.16 8.84 -4.19
CA ALA A 3 -20.23 9.80 -3.94
C ALA A 3 -21.04 10.12 -5.22
N ILE A 4 -20.38 10.20 -6.37
CA ILE A 4 -21.05 10.41 -7.66
C ILE A 4 -21.94 9.21 -8.01
N LEU A 5 -21.45 7.98 -7.83
CA LEU A 5 -22.24 6.77 -8.06
C LEU A 5 -23.45 6.69 -7.14
N GLY A 6 -23.28 7.04 -5.85
CA GLY A 6 -24.39 7.11 -4.90
C GLY A 6 -25.44 8.16 -5.30
N ALA A 7 -24.99 9.32 -5.75
CA ALA A 7 -25.91 10.37 -6.22
C ALA A 7 -26.65 10.00 -7.51
N LEU A 8 -26.00 9.28 -8.42
CA LEU A 8 -26.64 8.76 -9.64
C LEU A 8 -27.70 7.71 -9.31
N GLU A 9 -27.38 6.80 -8.38
CA GLU A 9 -28.35 5.79 -7.94
C GLU A 9 -29.56 6.43 -7.24
N HIS A 10 -29.32 7.40 -6.36
CA HIS A 10 -30.40 8.18 -5.75
C HIS A 10 -31.30 8.83 -6.82
N ARG A 11 -30.68 9.48 -7.81
CA ARG A 11 -31.41 10.12 -8.91
C ARG A 11 -32.25 9.10 -9.70
N ASN A 12 -31.70 7.90 -9.94
CA ASN A 12 -32.42 6.84 -10.68
C ASN A 12 -33.67 6.36 -9.94
N LEU A 13 -33.60 6.31 -8.60
CA LEU A 13 -34.72 5.85 -7.76
C LEU A 13 -35.75 6.95 -7.46
N SER A 14 -35.28 8.18 -7.19
CA SER A 14 -36.15 9.29 -6.75
C SER A 14 -36.57 10.26 -7.87
N GLY A 15 -35.82 10.27 -8.97
CA GLY A 15 -35.95 11.30 -10.03
C GLY A 15 -35.27 12.62 -9.68
N GLU A 16 -34.69 12.78 -8.48
CA GLU A 16 -34.12 14.00 -7.98
C GLU A 16 -32.58 13.96 -7.94
N GLY A 17 -31.94 15.00 -8.47
CA GLY A 17 -30.50 15.19 -8.34
C GLY A 17 -30.12 15.81 -7.00
N GLN A 18 -28.83 15.74 -6.66
CA GLN A 18 -28.31 16.35 -5.44
C GLN A 18 -26.93 16.98 -5.65
N ALA A 19 -26.60 17.98 -4.84
CA ALA A 19 -25.26 18.52 -4.77
C ALA A 19 -24.33 17.57 -4.00
N ILE A 20 -23.08 17.48 -4.44
CA ILE A 20 -22.05 16.67 -3.78
C ILE A 20 -20.91 17.60 -3.39
N ASP A 21 -20.61 17.65 -2.08
CA ASP A 21 -19.44 18.33 -1.54
C ASP A 21 -18.48 17.32 -0.95
N ILE A 22 -17.20 17.37 -1.32
CA ILE A 22 -16.17 16.42 -0.91
C ILE A 22 -14.90 17.18 -0.56
N SER A 23 -14.44 17.02 0.68
CA SER A 23 -13.16 17.54 1.13
C SER A 23 -12.01 16.77 0.47
N LEU A 24 -11.16 17.48 -0.27
CA LEU A 24 -9.94 16.91 -0.85
C LEU A 24 -8.94 16.46 0.24
N LEU A 25 -8.88 17.21 1.35
CA LEU A 25 -7.99 16.90 2.47
C LEU A 25 -8.37 15.56 3.11
N ASP A 26 -9.66 15.34 3.40
CA ASP A 26 -10.14 14.10 4.03
C ASP A 26 -9.92 12.89 3.11
N CYS A 27 -10.14 13.08 1.80
CA CYS A 27 -9.83 12.04 0.81
C CYS A 27 -8.32 11.72 0.78
N LEU A 28 -7.45 12.73 0.87
CA LEU A 28 -6.00 12.53 0.89
C LEU A 28 -5.56 11.80 2.16
N VAL A 29 -6.06 12.18 3.32
CA VAL A 29 -5.76 11.51 4.60
C VAL A 29 -6.13 10.02 4.53
N ASN A 30 -7.28 9.68 3.94
CA ASN A 30 -7.70 8.30 3.79
C ASN A 30 -6.75 7.50 2.86
N VAL A 31 -6.27 8.08 1.76
CA VAL A 31 -5.32 7.43 0.84
C VAL A 31 -3.95 7.23 1.49
N THR A 32 -3.53 8.11 2.39
CA THR A 32 -2.25 8.03 3.10
C THR A 32 -2.31 7.18 4.38
N GLY A 33 -3.37 6.39 4.59
CA GLY A 33 -3.66 5.65 5.82
C GLY A 33 -2.47 4.90 6.42
N CYS A 34 -1.73 4.11 5.63
CA CYS A 34 -0.54 3.41 6.13
C CYS A 34 0.55 4.35 6.66
N ALA A 35 0.81 5.46 5.98
CA ALA A 35 1.80 6.44 6.41
C ALA A 35 1.37 7.15 7.68
N VAL A 36 0.09 7.50 7.78
CA VAL A 36 -0.52 8.12 8.97
C VAL A 36 -0.45 7.17 10.16
N MET A 37 -0.81 5.90 9.99
CA MET A 37 -0.72 4.88 11.05
C MET A 37 0.72 4.65 11.51
N ASN A 38 1.68 4.58 10.58
CA ASN A 38 3.09 4.47 10.91
C ASN A 38 3.58 5.66 11.75
N TYR A 39 3.12 6.86 11.42
CA TYR A 39 3.43 8.05 12.23
C TYR A 39 2.85 7.95 13.65
N PHE A 40 1.59 7.59 13.79
CA PHE A 40 0.97 7.47 15.12
C PHE A 40 1.61 6.40 16.00
N LEU A 41 2.05 5.30 15.41
CA LEU A 41 2.70 4.21 16.16
C LEU A 41 4.16 4.50 16.50
N SER A 42 4.90 5.16 15.61
CA SER A 42 6.36 5.35 15.76
C SER A 42 6.78 6.77 16.16
N GLY A 43 5.92 7.77 15.99
CA GLY A 43 6.25 9.19 16.13
C GLY A 43 7.18 9.73 15.04
N ARG A 44 7.55 8.91 14.05
CA ARG A 44 8.48 9.27 12.99
C ARG A 44 7.77 9.79 11.76
N ILE A 45 8.17 10.93 11.25
CA ILE A 45 7.63 11.48 10.00
C ILE A 45 8.04 10.56 8.84
N PRO A 46 7.08 10.08 8.03
CA PRO A 46 7.36 9.23 6.87
C PRO A 46 8.34 9.91 5.91
N GLN A 47 9.31 9.15 5.44
CA GLN A 47 10.32 9.62 4.48
C GLN A 47 9.99 9.10 3.08
N ARG A 48 10.66 9.64 2.06
CA ARG A 48 10.58 9.12 0.70
C ARG A 48 11.34 7.79 0.62
N LEU A 49 10.64 6.71 0.32
CA LEU A 49 11.20 5.36 0.28
C LEU A 49 11.54 4.87 -1.14
N GLY A 50 11.23 5.67 -2.17
CA GLY A 50 11.36 5.22 -3.56
C GLY A 50 10.45 4.01 -3.83
N ASN A 51 11.03 2.89 -4.26
CA ASN A 51 10.31 1.64 -4.53
C ASN A 51 10.32 0.65 -3.36
N THR A 52 10.79 1.07 -2.17
CA THR A 52 10.81 0.22 -0.98
C THR A 52 9.48 0.29 -0.25
N HIS A 53 8.93 -0.86 0.13
CA HIS A 53 7.73 -0.89 0.96
C HIS A 53 8.06 -0.47 2.40
N SER A 54 7.16 0.29 3.04
CA SER A 54 7.40 0.84 4.38
C SER A 54 7.43 -0.20 5.50
N ASN A 55 6.73 -1.32 5.34
CA ASN A 55 6.46 -2.27 6.42
C ASN A 55 6.74 -3.73 6.04
N MET A 56 7.09 -4.03 4.80
CA MET A 56 7.38 -5.40 4.35
C MET A 56 8.80 -5.51 3.81
N VAL A 57 9.49 -6.59 4.17
CA VAL A 57 10.88 -6.87 3.78
C VAL A 57 11.01 -8.36 3.44
N PRO A 58 11.61 -8.71 2.29
CA PRO A 58 12.08 -7.85 1.21
C PRO A 58 10.94 -7.45 0.26
N TYR A 59 10.72 -6.16 0.07
CA TYR A 59 9.73 -5.65 -0.87
C TYR A 59 10.28 -4.36 -1.51
N GLN A 60 11.16 -4.52 -2.51
CA GLN A 60 11.85 -3.39 -3.15
C GLN A 60 12.56 -3.82 -4.44
N VAL A 61 13.17 -2.84 -5.10
CA VAL A 61 14.08 -3.08 -6.22
C VAL A 61 15.49 -3.36 -5.70
N PHE A 62 16.11 -4.44 -6.19
CA PHE A 62 17.50 -4.80 -5.91
C PHE A 62 18.34 -4.69 -7.18
N ARG A 63 19.50 -4.07 -7.08
CA ARG A 63 20.48 -4.04 -8.16
C ARG A 63 21.17 -5.39 -8.29
N CYS A 64 21.11 -5.97 -9.47
CA CYS A 64 21.79 -7.22 -9.81
C CYS A 64 22.93 -6.98 -10.79
N LYS A 65 23.68 -8.04 -11.14
CA LYS A 65 24.81 -7.98 -12.03
C LYS A 65 24.43 -7.49 -13.45
N GLU A 66 23.27 -7.90 -13.94
CA GLU A 66 22.80 -7.63 -15.30
C GLU A 66 21.55 -6.75 -15.37
N GLY A 67 21.25 -6.00 -14.30
CA GLY A 67 20.07 -5.13 -14.25
C GLY A 67 19.45 -5.06 -12.87
N ASP A 68 18.19 -4.68 -12.81
CA ASP A 68 17.44 -4.55 -11.58
C ASP A 68 16.37 -5.66 -11.48
N VAL A 69 16.17 -6.20 -10.29
CA VAL A 69 15.14 -7.19 -9.98
C VAL A 69 14.20 -6.64 -8.92
N ILE A 70 12.91 -6.80 -9.13
CA ILE A 70 11.90 -6.50 -8.12
C ILE A 70 11.66 -7.76 -7.30
N VAL A 71 11.88 -7.66 -5.99
CA VAL A 71 11.48 -8.69 -5.03
C VAL A 71 10.29 -8.15 -4.24
N ALA A 72 9.20 -8.91 -4.22
CA ALA A 72 7.96 -8.54 -3.55
C ALA A 72 7.45 -9.74 -2.74
N VAL A 73 7.93 -9.85 -1.51
CA VAL A 73 7.54 -10.90 -0.56
C VAL A 73 6.50 -10.31 0.40
N GLY A 74 5.27 -10.81 0.32
CA GLY A 74 4.13 -10.25 1.05
C GLY A 74 3.62 -11.10 2.22
N ASN A 75 4.18 -12.32 2.42
CA ASN A 75 3.79 -13.20 3.52
C ASN A 75 4.88 -14.25 3.82
N ASP A 76 4.73 -14.94 4.96
CA ASP A 76 5.71 -15.90 5.46
C ASP A 76 5.96 -17.10 4.52
N THR A 77 4.92 -17.62 3.87
CA THR A 77 5.07 -18.72 2.90
C THR A 77 5.94 -18.32 1.72
N GLN A 78 5.75 -17.09 1.21
CA GLN A 78 6.60 -16.54 0.15
C GLN A 78 8.01 -16.29 0.66
N PHE A 79 8.19 -15.89 1.93
CA PHE A 79 9.49 -15.67 2.51
C PHE A 79 10.29 -16.98 2.64
N VAL A 80 9.66 -18.06 3.08
CA VAL A 80 10.29 -19.41 3.11
C VAL A 80 10.79 -19.82 1.72
N THR A 81 9.94 -19.63 0.70
CA THR A 81 10.31 -19.94 -0.69
C THR A 81 11.47 -19.05 -1.15
N PHE A 82 11.41 -17.76 -0.89
CA PHE A 82 12.46 -16.81 -1.22
C PHE A 82 13.79 -17.16 -0.55
N ALA A 83 13.79 -17.45 0.75
CA ALA A 83 14.98 -17.85 1.51
C ALA A 83 15.63 -19.11 0.93
N GLY A 84 14.83 -20.08 0.50
CA GLY A 84 15.32 -21.27 -0.20
C GLY A 84 15.97 -20.94 -1.55
N LEU A 85 15.36 -20.06 -2.35
CA LEU A 85 15.86 -19.67 -3.66
C LEU A 85 17.20 -18.93 -3.60
N ILE A 86 17.43 -18.11 -2.57
CA ILE A 86 18.71 -17.40 -2.37
C ILE A 86 19.77 -18.23 -1.64
N GLY A 87 19.48 -19.52 -1.33
CA GLY A 87 20.42 -20.42 -0.65
C GLY A 87 20.58 -20.15 0.86
N MET A 88 19.64 -19.47 1.48
CA MET A 88 19.64 -19.10 2.90
C MET A 88 18.38 -19.60 3.66
N PRO A 89 18.06 -20.90 3.62
CA PRO A 89 16.81 -21.42 4.21
C PRO A 89 16.69 -21.16 5.72
N GLN A 90 17.82 -20.98 6.41
CA GLN A 90 17.85 -20.66 7.85
C GLN A 90 17.15 -19.34 8.20
N LEU A 91 17.06 -18.40 7.26
CA LEU A 91 16.34 -17.12 7.49
C LEU A 91 14.83 -17.31 7.69
N ALA A 92 14.29 -18.45 7.27
CA ALA A 92 12.87 -18.76 7.40
C ALA A 92 12.47 -19.29 8.78
N THR A 93 13.44 -19.56 9.64
CA THR A 93 13.23 -20.16 10.98
C THR A 93 13.62 -19.22 12.12
N ASP A 94 13.99 -17.97 11.83
CA ASP A 94 14.43 -16.98 12.79
C ASP A 94 13.28 -16.12 13.35
#